data_ac7b358e413ee02c52e298149cd21ad2
#
_entry.id   ac7b358e413ee02c52e298149cd21ad2
#
_cell.length_a   1.000
_cell.length_b   1.000
_cell.length_c   1.000
_cell.angle_alpha   90.00
_cell.angle_beta   90.00
_cell.angle_gamma   90.00
#
_symmetry.space_group_name_H-M   'P 1'
#
loop_
_entity.id
_entity.type
_entity.pdbx_description
1 polymer ?
#
loop_
_entity_poly.entity_id
_entity_poly.type
_entity_poly.pdbx_seq_one_letter_code
_entity_poly.pdbx_strand_id
1 'polypeptide(L)'
;AYWSGMAMAAAQAGDTARLIESLTRLAGLGAGAGVIDDSAVVRMSTAPGVADALRRVGSATSDVIVGKVFRTSADSSVFAEGVDADSASGRIYVASIRHHTVYAVSPDGTWRDLALYRAPRIGAVLGVRVAPGGKSLWVTTVGLPQMRDYTPADSSLAALLLVRAADGTIERRW
;
A
#
# COMPACT_ATOMS: atom_id res chain seq x y z
N ALA A 1 -13.67 -5.36 4.40
CA ALA A 1 -13.20 -5.74 5.75
C ALA A 1 -14.13 -6.72 6.47
N TYR A 2 -15.44 -6.44 6.63
CA TYR A 2 -16.37 -7.27 7.43
C TYR A 2 -16.42 -8.74 6.97
N TRP A 3 -16.76 -8.99 5.69
CA TRP A 3 -16.89 -10.36 5.17
C TRP A 3 -15.57 -11.13 5.12
N SER A 4 -14.43 -10.45 4.96
CA SER A 4 -13.12 -11.09 5.06
C SER A 4 -12.84 -11.58 6.48
N GLY A 5 -13.12 -10.74 7.50
CA GLY A 5 -13.00 -11.15 8.91
C GLY A 5 -13.94 -12.29 9.25
N MET A 6 -15.19 -12.26 8.77
CA MET A 6 -16.16 -13.35 8.97
C MET A 6 -15.71 -14.66 8.34
N ALA A 7 -15.15 -14.63 7.12
CA ALA A 7 -14.65 -15.83 6.45
C ALA A 7 -13.51 -16.48 7.24
N MET A 8 -12.52 -15.68 7.69
CA MET A 8 -11.40 -16.16 8.49
C MET A 8 -11.85 -16.72 9.86
N ALA A 9 -12.76 -16.03 10.55
CA ALA A 9 -13.32 -16.49 11.82
C ALA A 9 -14.12 -17.80 11.65
N ALA A 10 -14.95 -17.90 10.61
CA ALA A 10 -15.70 -19.12 10.30
C ALA A 10 -14.76 -20.30 9.99
N ALA A 11 -13.69 -20.04 9.21
CA ALA A 11 -12.69 -21.07 8.92
C ALA A 11 -11.95 -21.55 10.17
N GLN A 12 -11.59 -20.64 11.09
CA GLN A 12 -10.97 -21.00 12.36
C GLN A 12 -11.90 -21.81 13.26
N ALA A 13 -13.20 -21.51 13.22
CA ALA A 13 -14.23 -22.23 13.98
C ALA A 13 -14.68 -23.55 13.33
N GLY A 14 -14.26 -23.86 12.10
CA GLY A 14 -14.73 -25.01 11.32
C GLY A 14 -16.19 -24.88 10.83
N ASP A 15 -16.75 -23.66 10.84
CA ASP A 15 -18.11 -23.37 10.38
C ASP A 15 -18.17 -23.25 8.86
N THR A 16 -18.34 -24.37 8.19
CA THR A 16 -18.40 -24.48 6.73
C THR A 16 -19.52 -23.65 6.12
N ALA A 17 -20.70 -23.61 6.75
CA ALA A 17 -21.85 -22.90 6.20
C ALA A 17 -21.59 -21.39 6.18
N ARG A 18 -21.12 -20.86 7.29
CA ARG A 18 -20.79 -19.42 7.42
C ARG A 18 -19.57 -19.01 6.58
N LEU A 19 -18.60 -19.92 6.40
CA LEU A 19 -17.48 -19.70 5.48
C LEU A 19 -17.98 -19.55 4.05
N ILE A 20 -18.83 -20.47 3.55
CA ILE A 20 -19.40 -20.42 2.19
C ILE A 20 -20.24 -19.16 1.99
N GLU A 21 -21.07 -18.78 2.96
CA GLU A 21 -21.84 -17.53 2.91
C GLU A 21 -20.89 -16.32 2.74
N SER A 22 -19.87 -16.22 3.60
CA SER A 22 -18.92 -15.10 3.58
C SER A 22 -18.15 -15.02 2.27
N LEU A 23 -17.65 -16.15 1.75
CA LEU A 23 -16.98 -16.22 0.45
C LEU A 23 -17.92 -15.85 -0.70
N THR A 24 -19.18 -16.25 -0.65
CA THR A 24 -20.18 -15.89 -1.66
C THR A 24 -20.44 -14.38 -1.68
N ARG A 25 -20.51 -13.74 -0.51
CA ARG A 25 -20.64 -12.29 -0.40
C ARG A 25 -19.40 -11.57 -0.93
N LEU A 26 -18.20 -12.07 -0.61
CA LEU A 26 -16.95 -11.52 -1.12
C LEU A 26 -16.88 -11.59 -2.65
N ALA A 27 -17.22 -12.73 -3.24
CA ALA A 27 -17.27 -12.89 -4.69
C ALA A 27 -18.26 -11.90 -5.33
N GLY A 28 -19.44 -11.71 -4.75
CA GLY A 28 -20.42 -10.73 -5.24
C GLY A 28 -19.95 -9.27 -5.16
N LEU A 29 -18.97 -8.98 -4.31
CA LEU A 29 -18.38 -7.66 -4.15
C LEU A 29 -17.10 -7.46 -5.00
N GLY A 30 -16.63 -8.47 -5.73
CA GLY A 30 -15.33 -8.45 -6.40
C GLY A 30 -14.17 -8.30 -5.41
N ALA A 31 -14.31 -8.86 -4.20
CA ALA A 31 -13.36 -8.70 -3.10
C ALA A 31 -12.95 -10.06 -2.54
N GLY A 32 -11.89 -10.08 -1.70
CA GLY A 32 -11.50 -11.27 -0.95
C GLY A 32 -10.25 -11.97 -1.46
N ALA A 33 -9.46 -11.37 -2.35
CA ALA A 33 -8.20 -11.95 -2.84
C ALA A 33 -7.29 -12.42 -1.68
N GLY A 34 -7.13 -11.61 -0.62
CA GLY A 34 -6.33 -11.97 0.54
C GLY A 34 -6.94 -13.05 1.46
N VAL A 35 -8.19 -13.46 1.24
CA VAL A 35 -8.84 -14.51 2.04
C VAL A 35 -8.55 -15.90 1.47
N ILE A 36 -8.38 -16.03 0.17
CA ILE A 36 -8.14 -17.33 -0.48
C ILE A 36 -6.81 -17.97 -0.08
N ASP A 37 -5.84 -17.16 0.33
CA ASP A 37 -4.51 -17.60 0.78
C ASP A 37 -4.40 -17.72 2.32
N ASP A 38 -5.46 -17.40 3.06
CA ASP A 38 -5.47 -17.55 4.51
C ASP A 38 -5.37 -19.02 4.90
N SER A 39 -4.45 -19.34 5.83
CA SER A 39 -4.14 -20.72 6.19
C SER A 39 -5.32 -21.50 6.80
N ALA A 40 -6.24 -20.82 7.51
CA ALA A 40 -7.43 -21.48 8.06
C ALA A 40 -8.45 -21.78 6.95
N VAL A 41 -8.60 -20.86 5.99
CA VAL A 41 -9.48 -21.02 4.82
C VAL A 41 -8.95 -22.13 3.91
N VAL A 42 -7.65 -22.15 3.65
CA VAL A 42 -6.99 -23.20 2.83
C VAL A 42 -7.19 -24.59 3.44
N ARG A 43 -7.07 -24.74 4.76
CA ARG A 43 -7.34 -26.03 5.45
C ARG A 43 -8.78 -26.53 5.22
N MET A 44 -9.75 -25.64 5.01
CA MET A 44 -11.14 -25.99 4.75
C MET A 44 -11.48 -26.17 3.27
N SER A 45 -10.52 -26.01 2.38
CA SER A 45 -10.75 -26.03 0.93
C SER A 45 -11.36 -27.37 0.41
N THR A 46 -11.12 -28.47 1.14
CA THR A 46 -11.67 -29.80 0.80
C THR A 46 -13.09 -30.03 1.32
N ALA A 47 -13.62 -29.15 2.16
CA ALA A 47 -14.98 -29.28 2.66
C ALA A 47 -16.02 -29.03 1.53
N PRO A 48 -17.16 -29.75 1.54
CA PRO A 48 -18.16 -29.64 0.49
C PRO A 48 -18.61 -28.18 0.25
N GLY A 49 -18.56 -27.73 -1.00
CA GLY A 49 -18.97 -26.38 -1.41
C GLY A 49 -17.93 -25.26 -1.18
N VAL A 50 -16.93 -25.47 -0.31
CA VAL A 50 -15.89 -24.45 -0.04
C VAL A 50 -15.01 -24.22 -1.27
N ALA A 51 -14.57 -25.29 -1.93
CA ALA A 51 -13.75 -25.19 -3.15
C ALA A 51 -14.46 -24.35 -4.23
N ASP A 52 -15.77 -24.54 -4.41
CA ASP A 52 -16.58 -23.79 -5.38
C ASP A 52 -16.70 -22.32 -5.00
N ALA A 53 -16.88 -22.03 -3.73
CA ALA A 53 -16.94 -20.66 -3.23
C ALA A 53 -15.59 -19.94 -3.40
N LEU A 54 -14.47 -20.62 -3.12
CA LEU A 54 -13.13 -20.09 -3.34
C LEU A 54 -12.82 -19.80 -4.81
N ARG A 55 -13.21 -20.70 -5.72
CA ARG A 55 -13.07 -20.45 -7.16
C ARG A 55 -13.85 -19.21 -7.60
N ARG A 56 -15.07 -19.01 -7.08
CA ARG A 56 -15.87 -17.82 -7.38
C ARG A 56 -15.19 -16.54 -6.88
N VAL A 57 -14.61 -16.56 -5.68
CA VAL A 57 -13.81 -15.42 -5.18
C VAL A 57 -12.63 -15.16 -6.10
N GLY A 58 -11.85 -16.18 -6.43
CA GLY A 58 -10.69 -16.04 -7.32
C GLY A 58 -11.07 -15.47 -8.70
N SER A 59 -12.17 -15.94 -9.28
CA SER A 59 -12.66 -15.41 -10.57
C SER A 59 -13.17 -13.97 -10.48
N ALA A 60 -13.83 -13.62 -9.37
CA ALA A 60 -14.39 -12.29 -9.16
C ALA A 60 -13.33 -11.24 -8.78
N THR A 61 -12.17 -11.68 -8.26
CA THR A 61 -11.04 -10.82 -7.89
C THR A 61 -9.93 -10.82 -8.93
N SER A 62 -10.18 -11.33 -10.13
CA SER A 62 -9.23 -11.26 -11.24
C SER A 62 -8.84 -9.82 -11.51
N ASP A 63 -7.54 -9.58 -11.69
CA ASP A 63 -7.02 -8.24 -11.96
C ASP A 63 -7.65 -7.66 -13.24
N VAL A 64 -8.34 -6.53 -13.10
CA VAL A 64 -8.83 -5.74 -14.24
C VAL A 64 -7.74 -4.73 -14.60
N ILE A 65 -6.80 -5.12 -15.45
CA ILE A 65 -5.74 -4.23 -15.92
C ILE A 65 -6.23 -3.52 -17.20
N VAL A 66 -6.81 -2.34 -17.03
CA VAL A 66 -7.27 -1.47 -18.14
C VAL A 66 -6.29 -0.31 -18.41
N GLY A 67 -5.33 -0.09 -17.52
CA GLY A 67 -4.30 0.93 -17.65
C GLY A 67 -3.05 0.43 -18.36
N LYS A 68 -2.26 1.39 -18.88
CA LYS A 68 -0.90 1.10 -19.35
C LYS A 68 0.09 1.40 -18.23
N VAL A 69 1.15 0.58 -18.14
CA VAL A 69 2.27 0.88 -17.23
C VAL A 69 2.86 2.22 -17.62
N PHE A 70 2.81 3.18 -16.71
CA PHE A 70 3.37 4.52 -16.95
C PHE A 70 4.87 4.56 -16.66
N ARG A 71 5.28 4.03 -15.50
CA ARG A 71 6.70 3.94 -15.09
C ARG A 71 6.91 2.73 -14.21
N THR A 72 8.12 2.18 -14.26
CA THR A 72 8.56 1.07 -13.42
C THR A 72 9.84 1.48 -12.69
N SER A 73 9.95 1.16 -11.41
CA SER A 73 11.19 1.27 -10.66
C SER A 73 12.11 0.09 -10.97
N ALA A 74 13.40 0.34 -11.18
CA ALA A 74 14.40 -0.72 -11.23
C ALA A 74 14.66 -1.33 -9.83
N ASP A 75 14.35 -0.59 -8.77
CA ASP A 75 14.48 -1.05 -7.38
C ASP A 75 13.14 -1.65 -6.92
N SER A 76 13.09 -2.98 -6.80
CA SER A 76 11.91 -3.72 -6.34
C SER A 76 11.63 -3.53 -4.85
N SER A 77 12.54 -2.94 -4.08
CA SER A 77 12.41 -2.72 -2.64
C SER A 77 11.75 -1.37 -2.26
N VAL A 78 11.33 -0.56 -3.22
CA VAL A 78 10.73 0.76 -2.97
C VAL A 78 9.54 0.71 -2.02
N PHE A 79 8.73 -0.32 -2.02
CA PHE A 79 7.49 -0.41 -1.25
C PHE A 79 6.71 0.91 -1.29
N ALA A 80 6.15 1.21 -2.46
CA ALA A 80 5.38 2.42 -2.71
C ALA A 80 4.03 2.38 -1.97
N GLU A 81 3.64 3.52 -1.35
CA GLU A 81 2.36 3.66 -0.65
C GLU A 81 1.54 4.82 -1.24
N GLY A 82 2.07 6.02 -1.22
CA GLY A 82 1.43 7.22 -1.76
C GLY A 82 2.01 7.65 -3.09
N VAL A 83 1.16 8.20 -3.94
CA VAL A 83 1.58 8.80 -5.21
C VAL A 83 0.78 10.07 -5.48
N ASP A 84 1.44 11.11 -5.99
CA ASP A 84 0.78 12.29 -6.55
C ASP A 84 1.55 12.83 -7.74
N ALA A 85 0.92 13.65 -8.56
CA ALA A 85 1.49 14.19 -9.78
C ALA A 85 1.39 15.72 -9.83
N ASP A 86 2.46 16.36 -10.26
CA ASP A 86 2.46 17.75 -10.66
C ASP A 86 2.10 17.86 -12.16
N SER A 87 0.88 18.25 -12.43
CA SER A 87 0.37 18.36 -13.80
C SER A 87 1.10 19.42 -14.64
N ALA A 88 1.72 20.42 -14.00
CA ALA A 88 2.43 21.49 -14.71
C ALA A 88 3.79 21.00 -15.24
N SER A 89 4.52 20.20 -14.46
CA SER A 89 5.83 19.63 -14.85
C SER A 89 5.75 18.22 -15.42
N GLY A 90 4.61 17.53 -15.26
CA GLY A 90 4.46 16.11 -15.58
C GLY A 90 5.23 15.18 -14.65
N ARG A 91 5.78 15.69 -13.54
CA ARG A 91 6.54 14.92 -12.56
C ARG A 91 5.60 14.19 -11.62
N ILE A 92 5.96 12.94 -11.29
CA ILE A 92 5.25 12.13 -10.29
C ILE A 92 6.11 12.03 -9.04
N TYR A 93 5.47 12.04 -7.89
CA TYR A 93 6.11 11.82 -6.59
C TYR A 93 5.59 10.53 -5.98
N VAL A 94 6.51 9.64 -5.55
CA VAL A 94 6.19 8.32 -5.01
C VAL A 94 6.75 8.23 -3.58
N ALA A 95 5.87 8.02 -2.62
CA ALA A 95 6.24 7.81 -1.22
C ALA A 95 6.72 6.38 -1.01
N SER A 96 7.81 6.18 -0.28
CA SER A 96 8.34 4.87 0.06
C SER A 96 8.34 4.63 1.57
N ILE A 97 7.62 3.59 1.99
CA ILE A 97 7.65 3.10 3.37
C ILE A 97 9.08 2.64 3.71
N ARG A 98 9.63 1.74 2.88
CA ARG A 98 10.90 1.08 3.20
C ARG A 98 12.10 2.03 3.22
N HIS A 99 12.12 3.01 2.33
CA HIS A 99 13.27 3.90 2.16
C HIS A 99 13.15 5.23 2.89
N HIS A 100 12.04 5.47 3.62
CA HIS A 100 11.80 6.71 4.39
C HIS A 100 11.98 7.97 3.55
N THR A 101 11.51 7.95 2.31
CA THR A 101 11.74 9.04 1.36
C THR A 101 10.60 9.21 0.38
N VAL A 102 10.66 10.28 -0.40
CA VAL A 102 9.87 10.47 -1.60
C VAL A 102 10.79 10.41 -2.81
N TYR A 103 10.39 9.67 -3.82
CA TYR A 103 11.02 9.70 -5.13
C TYR A 103 10.32 10.68 -6.04
N ALA A 104 11.09 11.54 -6.72
CA ALA A 104 10.61 12.38 -7.82
C ALA A 104 10.92 11.66 -9.13
N VAL A 105 9.87 11.32 -9.89
CA VAL A 105 9.97 10.63 -11.18
C VAL A 105 9.68 11.62 -12.28
N SER A 106 10.66 11.89 -13.11
CA SER A 106 10.56 12.82 -14.24
C SER A 106 9.81 12.21 -15.42
N PRO A 107 9.29 13.03 -16.37
CA PRO A 107 8.59 12.52 -17.56
C PRO A 107 9.44 11.59 -18.44
N ASP A 108 10.76 11.72 -18.41
CA ASP A 108 11.71 10.83 -19.11
C ASP A 108 11.90 9.47 -18.42
N GLY A 109 11.32 9.28 -17.23
CA GLY A 109 11.43 8.05 -16.46
C GLY A 109 12.57 8.04 -15.43
N THR A 110 13.32 9.13 -15.29
CA THR A 110 14.40 9.24 -14.29
C THR A 110 13.81 9.33 -12.87
N TRP A 111 14.27 8.44 -11.98
CA TRP A 111 13.93 8.43 -10.57
C TRP A 111 15.00 9.18 -9.77
N ARG A 112 14.59 10.13 -8.98
CA ARG A 112 15.46 10.87 -8.08
C ARG A 112 14.96 10.78 -6.64
N ASP A 113 15.80 10.28 -5.75
CA ASP A 113 15.55 10.24 -4.30
C ASP A 113 15.65 11.65 -3.69
N LEU A 114 14.62 12.07 -2.97
CA LEU A 114 14.63 13.33 -2.21
C LEU A 114 15.35 13.18 -0.86
N ALA A 115 15.79 11.97 -0.51
CA ALA A 115 16.66 11.64 0.61
C ALA A 115 16.17 12.14 1.99
N LEU A 116 14.84 12.07 2.26
CA LEU A 116 14.24 12.55 3.52
C LEU A 116 14.81 11.82 4.74
N TYR A 117 15.24 10.56 4.59
CA TYR A 117 15.89 9.75 5.63
C TYR A 117 17.17 10.39 6.22
N ARG A 118 17.76 11.38 5.54
CA ARG A 118 18.91 12.13 6.06
C ARG A 118 18.57 13.07 7.20
N ALA A 119 17.29 13.44 7.31
CA ALA A 119 16.81 14.25 8.42
C ALA A 119 16.53 13.35 9.63
N PRO A 120 16.75 13.85 10.87
CA PRO A 120 16.52 13.06 12.06
C PRO A 120 15.05 12.73 12.24
N ARG A 121 14.77 11.53 12.78
CA ARG A 121 13.45 11.07 13.19
C ARG A 121 12.40 11.07 12.05
N ILE A 122 12.81 10.67 10.85
CA ILE A 122 11.90 10.43 9.73
C ILE A 122 11.48 8.96 9.74
N GLY A 123 10.18 8.72 9.87
CA GLY A 123 9.57 7.40 9.75
C GLY A 123 9.29 7.00 8.30
N ALA A 124 8.62 5.87 8.11
CA ALA A 124 8.05 5.45 6.83
C ALA A 124 7.26 6.58 6.20
N VAL A 125 7.48 6.85 4.93
CA VAL A 125 6.70 7.86 4.20
C VAL A 125 5.49 7.18 3.59
N LEU A 126 4.29 7.61 4.01
CA LEU A 126 3.01 7.05 3.59
C LEU A 126 2.37 7.90 2.50
N GLY A 127 2.04 9.15 2.83
CA GLY A 127 1.35 10.06 1.93
C GLY A 127 2.29 11.09 1.33
N VAL A 128 2.05 11.42 0.07
CA VAL A 128 2.64 12.57 -0.60
C VAL A 128 1.54 13.33 -1.34
N ARG A 129 1.56 14.66 -1.25
CA ARG A 129 0.66 15.54 -1.98
C ARG A 129 1.40 16.76 -2.48
N VAL A 130 1.28 17.04 -3.77
CA VAL A 130 1.85 18.26 -4.37
C VAL A 130 1.07 19.47 -3.86
N ALA A 131 1.78 20.43 -3.27
CA ALA A 131 1.18 21.69 -2.83
C ALA A 131 0.84 22.57 -4.04
N PRO A 132 -0.14 23.47 -3.92
CA PRO A 132 -0.45 24.43 -4.98
C PRO A 132 0.80 25.16 -5.47
N GLY A 133 0.98 25.20 -6.79
CA GLY A 133 2.17 25.78 -7.42
C GLY A 133 3.37 24.84 -7.57
N GLY A 134 3.29 23.56 -7.15
CA GLY A 134 4.27 22.51 -7.46
C GLY A 134 5.64 22.64 -6.78
N LYS A 135 5.86 23.69 -5.95
CA LYS A 135 7.17 23.98 -5.34
C LYS A 135 7.46 23.15 -4.09
N SER A 136 6.42 22.72 -3.40
CA SER A 136 6.52 21.96 -2.15
C SER A 136 5.60 20.75 -2.19
N LEU A 137 5.87 19.80 -1.32
CA LEU A 137 5.13 18.55 -1.10
C LEU A 137 4.66 18.50 0.35
N TRP A 138 3.42 18.16 0.57
CA TRP A 138 2.93 17.69 1.86
C TRP A 138 3.27 16.20 1.97
N VAL A 139 3.92 15.81 3.05
CA VAL A 139 4.39 14.44 3.27
C VAL A 139 4.02 13.98 4.67
N THR A 140 3.40 12.81 4.78
CA THR A 140 3.11 12.18 6.07
C THR A 140 4.08 11.05 6.35
N THR A 141 4.59 10.99 7.59
CA THR A 141 5.49 9.92 8.03
C THR A 141 5.03 9.31 9.33
N VAL A 142 5.32 8.02 9.52
CA VAL A 142 5.01 7.27 10.75
C VAL A 142 6.05 6.15 10.96
N GLY A 143 6.27 5.76 12.21
CA GLY A 143 7.12 4.60 12.50
C GLY A 143 6.40 3.29 12.17
N LEU A 144 6.95 2.52 11.22
CA LEU A 144 6.40 1.22 10.80
C LEU A 144 7.49 0.14 10.76
N PRO A 145 7.18 -1.10 11.17
CA PRO A 145 8.13 -2.23 11.11
C PRO A 145 8.67 -2.55 9.71
N GLN A 146 7.99 -2.10 8.66
CA GLN A 146 8.39 -2.29 7.25
C GLN A 146 9.50 -1.33 6.81
N MET A 147 9.81 -0.32 7.62
CA MET A 147 10.93 0.58 7.37
C MET A 147 12.26 -0.18 7.36
N ARG A 148 13.23 0.30 6.58
CA ARG A 148 14.62 -0.10 6.74
C ARG A 148 15.11 0.39 8.12
N ASP A 149 15.87 -0.48 8.80
CA ASP A 149 16.50 -0.18 10.09
C ASP A 149 15.52 0.22 11.22
N TYR A 150 14.25 -0.22 11.14
CA TYR A 150 13.25 0.01 12.17
C TYR A 150 13.69 -0.56 13.52
N THR A 151 13.45 0.23 14.56
CA THR A 151 13.59 -0.19 15.97
C THR A 151 12.27 0.08 16.71
N PRO A 152 12.00 -0.62 17.84
CA PRO A 152 10.80 -0.34 18.65
C PRO A 152 10.65 1.13 19.10
N ALA A 153 11.78 1.85 19.24
CA ALA A 153 11.77 3.28 19.57
C ALA A 153 11.14 4.14 18.46
N ASP A 154 11.15 3.65 17.22
CA ASP A 154 10.57 4.37 16.08
C ASP A 154 9.05 4.31 16.05
N SER A 155 8.41 3.42 16.82
CA SER A 155 6.95 3.27 16.88
C SER A 155 6.21 4.56 17.27
N SER A 156 6.88 5.50 17.94
CA SER A 156 6.34 6.80 18.32
C SER A 156 6.54 7.90 17.26
N LEU A 157 7.20 7.58 16.15
CA LEU A 157 7.41 8.56 15.09
C LEU A 157 6.09 8.83 14.35
N ALA A 158 5.70 10.09 14.29
CA ALA A 158 4.64 10.59 13.41
C ALA A 158 4.92 12.05 13.09
N ALA A 159 4.76 12.44 11.85
CA ALA A 159 4.89 13.85 11.46
C ALA A 159 4.16 14.15 10.15
N LEU A 160 3.73 15.41 10.02
CA LEU A 160 3.41 16.05 8.77
C LEU A 160 4.57 16.96 8.38
N LEU A 161 5.05 16.84 7.17
CA LEU A 161 6.18 17.60 6.66
C LEU A 161 5.73 18.46 5.48
N LEU A 162 6.29 19.67 5.38
CA LEU A 162 6.35 20.45 4.16
C LEU A 162 7.76 20.33 3.60
N VAL A 163 7.88 19.77 2.39
CA VAL A 163 9.16 19.40 1.78
C VAL A 163 9.31 20.15 0.46
N ARG A 164 10.46 20.74 0.22
CA ARG A 164 10.75 21.37 -1.09
C ARG A 164 10.88 20.31 -2.18
N ALA A 165 10.09 20.41 -3.21
CA ALA A 165 10.03 19.44 -4.31
C ALA A 165 11.35 19.39 -5.13
N ALA A 166 12.12 20.47 -5.13
CA ALA A 166 13.35 20.58 -5.89
C ALA A 166 14.50 19.73 -5.32
N ASP A 167 14.60 19.58 -4.00
CA ASP A 167 15.78 18.97 -3.38
C ASP A 167 15.49 18.11 -2.13
N GLY A 168 14.22 18.04 -1.68
CA GLY A 168 13.85 17.27 -0.50
C GLY A 168 14.09 17.99 0.83
N THR A 169 14.47 19.27 0.83
CA THR A 169 14.62 20.05 2.05
C THR A 169 13.31 20.11 2.83
N ILE A 170 13.33 19.72 4.09
CA ILE A 170 12.18 19.83 4.99
C ILE A 170 12.07 21.29 5.44
N GLU A 171 11.05 21.99 4.98
CA GLU A 171 10.81 23.41 5.27
C GLU A 171 10.06 23.59 6.59
N ARG A 172 9.14 22.65 6.91
CA ARG A 172 8.37 22.63 8.16
C ARG A 172 8.05 21.21 8.60
N ARG A 173 7.85 21.03 9.90
CA ARG A 173 7.46 19.79 10.53
C ARG A 173 6.47 20.04 11.67
N TRP A 174 5.40 19.24 11.72
CA TRP A 174 4.39 19.22 12.79
C TRP A 174 4.25 17.82 13.37
#